data_69b8ad95753894a7d0aa3df1481dc184
#
_entry.id   69b8ad95753894a7d0aa3df1481dc184
#
_cell.length_a   1.000
_cell.length_b   1.000
_cell.length_c   1.000
_cell.angle_alpha   90.00
_cell.angle_beta   90.00
_cell.angle_gamma   90.00
#
_symmetry.space_group_name_H-M   'P 1'
#
loop_
_entity.id
_entity.type
_entity.pdbx_description
1 polymer ?
#
loop_
_entity_poly.entity_id
_entity_poly.type
_entity_poly.pdbx_seq_one_letter_code
_entity_poly.pdbx_strand_id
1 'polypeptide(L)'
;MVNDTHRGPRQAALFTAMRSYRFDVQGATRTYWDFYRGFGFMVSVLLAMTAALCWVSADVGRADPRAAGRVTLVLVLAMSFTTWFSFVDFFAGPAVFSTVGLLTLAAAWIALRREAARESNGGMRQ
;
A
#
# COMPACT_ATOMS: atom_id res chain seq x y z
N MET A 1 25.79 14.51 9.39
CA MET A 1 25.89 14.03 10.78
C MET A 1 24.48 14.13 11.37
N VAL A 2 23.74 13.04 11.44
CA VAL A 2 22.42 13.01 12.10
C VAL A 2 22.69 12.84 13.59
N ASN A 3 22.18 13.76 14.37
CA ASN A 3 22.40 13.86 15.81
C ASN A 3 21.78 12.63 16.52
N ASP A 4 22.61 11.72 17.00
CA ASP A 4 22.24 10.44 17.64
C ASP A 4 21.73 10.60 19.09
N THR A 5 21.47 11.82 19.54
CA THR A 5 21.17 12.15 20.95
C THR A 5 19.78 11.71 21.42
N HIS A 6 18.89 11.26 20.55
CA HIS A 6 17.52 10.84 20.92
C HIS A 6 17.28 9.31 20.88
N ARG A 7 18.28 8.51 20.53
CA ARG A 7 18.16 7.06 20.56
C ARG A 7 18.72 6.53 21.88
N GLY A 8 17.85 5.91 22.67
CA GLY A 8 18.28 5.27 23.90
C GLY A 8 19.39 4.22 23.63
N PRO A 9 20.28 3.96 24.60
CA PRO A 9 21.45 3.07 24.44
C PRO A 9 21.07 1.66 23.94
N ARG A 10 19.88 1.18 24.27
CA ARG A 10 19.35 -0.10 23.77
C ARG A 10 19.04 -0.10 22.27
N GLN A 11 18.53 1.02 21.73
CA GLN A 11 18.28 1.14 20.29
C GLN A 11 19.59 1.19 19.50
N ALA A 12 20.58 1.93 19.97
CA ALA A 12 21.90 1.99 19.35
C ALA A 12 22.55 0.59 19.30
N ALA A 13 22.47 -0.17 20.38
CA ALA A 13 22.98 -1.55 20.44
C ALA A 13 22.24 -2.47 19.45
N LEU A 14 20.92 -2.36 19.33
CA LEU A 14 20.11 -3.12 18.39
C LEU A 14 20.52 -2.84 16.93
N PHE A 15 20.64 -1.58 16.54
CA PHE A 15 21.08 -1.23 15.18
C PHE A 15 22.50 -1.69 14.88
N THR A 16 23.40 -1.64 15.86
CA THR A 16 24.75 -2.16 15.72
C THR A 16 24.71 -3.69 15.52
N ALA A 17 23.93 -4.41 16.30
CA ALA A 17 23.74 -5.85 16.15
C ALA A 17 23.16 -6.22 14.78
N MET A 18 22.15 -5.49 14.30
CA MET A 18 21.57 -5.72 12.97
C MET A 18 22.54 -5.49 11.82
N ARG A 19 23.51 -4.59 11.98
CA ARG A 19 24.54 -4.29 10.98
C ARG A 19 25.74 -5.24 11.03
N SER A 20 26.05 -5.76 12.20
CA SER A 20 27.22 -6.62 12.40
C SER A 20 26.94 -8.09 12.11
N TYR A 21 25.71 -8.57 12.36
CA TYR A 21 25.37 -9.95 12.13
C TYR A 21 25.21 -10.23 10.63
N ARG A 22 26.08 -11.09 10.11
CA ARG A 22 26.09 -11.52 8.70
C ARG A 22 25.58 -12.94 8.60
N PHE A 23 24.77 -13.19 7.59
CA PHE A 23 24.28 -14.53 7.27
C PHE A 23 24.28 -14.72 5.74
N ASP A 24 24.47 -15.96 5.33
CA ASP A 24 24.47 -16.32 3.91
C ASP A 24 23.08 -16.81 3.49
N VAL A 25 22.53 -16.17 2.47
CA VAL A 25 21.26 -16.56 1.83
C VAL A 25 21.53 -16.78 0.35
N GLN A 26 21.36 -17.99 -0.12
CA GLN A 26 21.49 -18.36 -1.54
C GLN A 26 22.78 -17.84 -2.20
N GLY A 27 23.91 -17.90 -1.46
CA GLY A 27 25.23 -17.48 -1.97
C GLY A 27 25.53 -15.99 -1.87
N ALA A 28 24.64 -15.19 -1.25
CA ALA A 28 24.89 -13.78 -0.96
C ALA A 28 24.98 -13.52 0.54
N THR A 29 26.11 -12.95 0.99
CA THR A 29 26.27 -12.52 2.38
C THR A 29 25.50 -11.23 2.62
N ARG A 30 24.55 -11.25 3.54
CA ARG A 30 23.66 -10.11 3.88
C ARG A 30 23.65 -9.86 5.38
N THR A 31 23.25 -8.64 5.76
CA THR A 31 22.97 -8.28 7.16
C THR A 31 21.46 -8.12 7.37
N TYR A 32 20.99 -8.22 8.60
CA TYR A 32 19.58 -7.88 8.91
C TYR A 32 19.24 -6.44 8.55
N TRP A 33 20.21 -5.54 8.60
CA TRP A 33 20.03 -4.16 8.16
C TRP A 33 19.76 -4.03 6.65
N ASP A 34 20.48 -4.81 5.83
CA ASP A 34 20.25 -4.84 4.37
C ASP A 34 18.87 -5.38 4.05
N PHE A 35 18.45 -6.43 4.77
CA PHE A 35 17.13 -7.01 4.64
C PHE A 35 16.01 -5.99 5.00
N TYR A 36 16.17 -5.32 6.14
CA TYR A 36 15.23 -4.28 6.58
C TYR A 36 15.11 -3.13 5.57
N ARG A 37 16.23 -2.63 5.08
CA ARG A 37 16.23 -1.60 4.03
C ARG A 37 15.60 -2.09 2.73
N GLY A 38 15.96 -3.27 2.27
CA GLY A 38 15.42 -3.89 1.06
C GLY A 38 13.91 -4.05 1.14
N PHE A 39 13.39 -4.51 2.28
CA PHE A 39 11.96 -4.59 2.53
C PHE A 39 11.28 -3.21 2.48
N GLY A 40 11.86 -2.20 3.10
CA GLY A 40 11.35 -0.83 3.05
C GLY A 40 11.27 -0.28 1.62
N PHE A 41 12.30 -0.51 0.80
CA PHE A 41 12.28 -0.13 -0.62
C PHE A 41 11.20 -0.88 -1.40
N MET A 42 11.06 -2.19 -1.19
CA MET A 42 10.05 -3.01 -1.87
C MET A 42 8.63 -2.51 -1.55
N VAL A 43 8.34 -2.21 -0.29
CA VAL A 43 7.05 -1.64 0.13
C VAL A 43 6.81 -0.28 -0.54
N SER A 44 7.83 0.58 -0.62
CA SER A 44 7.72 1.89 -1.28
C SER A 44 7.40 1.75 -2.77
N VAL A 45 8.03 0.81 -3.46
CA VAL A 45 7.75 0.53 -4.89
C VAL A 45 6.33 0.01 -5.06
N LEU A 46 5.87 -0.91 -4.20
CA LEU A 46 4.49 -1.42 -4.25
C LEU A 46 3.46 -0.31 -4.02
N LEU A 47 3.72 0.61 -3.10
CA LEU A 47 2.85 1.77 -2.88
C LEU A 47 2.81 2.70 -4.10
N ALA A 48 3.96 2.96 -4.72
CA ALA A 48 4.04 3.76 -5.94
C ALA A 48 3.28 3.09 -7.11
N MET A 49 3.42 1.78 -7.27
CA MET A 49 2.64 1.01 -8.25
C MET A 49 1.14 1.08 -7.99
N THR A 50 0.73 0.96 -6.72
CA THR A 50 -0.69 1.08 -6.34
C THR A 50 -1.23 2.47 -6.67
N ALA A 51 -0.47 3.53 -6.39
CA ALA A 51 -0.84 4.90 -6.75
C ALA A 51 -0.97 5.07 -8.28
N ALA A 52 -0.05 4.52 -9.06
CA ALA A 52 -0.10 4.55 -10.52
C ALA A 52 -1.32 3.79 -11.05
N LEU A 53 -1.66 2.62 -10.50
CA LEU A 53 -2.87 1.87 -10.85
C LEU A 53 -4.14 2.65 -10.53
N CYS A 54 -4.19 3.36 -9.40
CA CYS A 54 -5.32 4.24 -9.08
C CYS A 54 -5.47 5.36 -10.10
N TRP A 55 -4.35 5.96 -10.53
CA TRP A 55 -4.36 7.00 -11.56
C TRP A 55 -4.91 6.48 -12.90
N VAL A 56 -4.35 5.37 -13.39
CA VAL A 56 -4.83 4.73 -14.64
C VAL A 56 -6.31 4.34 -14.53
N SER A 57 -6.73 3.80 -13.38
CA SER A 57 -8.14 3.43 -13.16
C SER A 57 -9.07 4.65 -13.20
N ALA A 58 -8.60 5.81 -12.76
CA ALA A 58 -9.38 7.05 -12.86
C ALA A 58 -9.56 7.51 -14.31
N ASP A 59 -8.56 7.35 -15.17
CA ASP A 59 -8.66 7.68 -16.59
C ASP A 59 -9.57 6.68 -17.34
N VAL A 60 -9.41 5.40 -17.08
CA VAL A 60 -10.29 4.35 -17.63
C VAL A 60 -11.74 4.55 -17.18
N GLY A 61 -11.95 5.01 -15.95
CA GLY A 61 -13.30 5.27 -15.39
C GLY A 61 -14.10 6.31 -16.13
N ARG A 62 -13.43 7.23 -16.83
CA ARG A 62 -14.11 8.23 -17.68
C ARG A 62 -14.66 7.65 -18.97
N ALA A 63 -14.05 6.58 -19.48
CA ALA A 63 -14.44 5.93 -20.72
C ALA A 63 -15.32 4.69 -20.48
N ASP A 64 -14.98 3.88 -19.45
CA ASP A 64 -15.68 2.65 -19.06
C ASP A 64 -15.76 2.52 -17.53
N PRO A 65 -16.83 3.05 -16.91
CA PRO A 65 -17.00 2.95 -15.44
C PRO A 65 -17.08 1.51 -14.93
N ARG A 66 -17.52 0.56 -15.77
CA ARG A 66 -17.64 -0.85 -15.36
C ARG A 66 -16.27 -1.53 -15.27
N ALA A 67 -15.40 -1.30 -16.25
CA ALA A 67 -14.03 -1.81 -16.23
C ALA A 67 -13.24 -1.22 -15.07
N ALA A 68 -13.30 0.10 -14.89
CA ALA A 68 -12.66 0.77 -13.75
C ALA A 68 -13.19 0.27 -12.41
N GLY A 69 -14.49 0.02 -12.29
CA GLY A 69 -15.12 -0.51 -11.08
C GLY A 69 -14.58 -1.90 -10.68
N ARG A 70 -14.25 -2.76 -11.64
CA ARG A 70 -13.63 -4.07 -11.37
C ARG A 70 -12.20 -3.92 -10.83
N VAL A 71 -11.39 -3.05 -11.45
CA VAL A 71 -10.02 -2.79 -10.99
C VAL A 71 -10.03 -2.18 -9.60
N THR A 72 -10.89 -1.18 -9.38
CA THR A 72 -11.03 -0.52 -8.06
C THR A 72 -11.49 -1.50 -6.99
N LEU A 73 -12.37 -2.47 -7.31
CA LEU A 73 -12.76 -3.52 -6.37
C LEU A 73 -11.56 -4.37 -5.93
N VAL A 74 -10.69 -4.78 -6.85
CA VAL A 74 -9.47 -5.53 -6.51
C VAL A 74 -8.57 -4.72 -5.58
N LEU A 75 -8.41 -3.43 -5.85
CA LEU A 75 -7.63 -2.52 -4.99
C LEU A 75 -8.27 -2.38 -3.59
N VAL A 76 -9.60 -2.28 -3.50
CA VAL A 76 -10.32 -2.25 -2.21
C VAL A 76 -10.06 -3.52 -1.41
N LEU A 77 -10.14 -4.69 -2.03
CA LEU A 77 -9.87 -5.96 -1.36
C LEU A 77 -8.41 -6.06 -0.88
N ALA A 78 -7.45 -5.67 -1.72
CA ALA A 78 -6.03 -5.65 -1.36
C ALA A 78 -5.76 -4.68 -0.19
N MET A 79 -6.35 -3.47 -0.24
CA MET A 79 -6.20 -2.49 0.85
C MET A 79 -6.90 -2.93 2.13
N SER A 80 -8.02 -3.62 2.05
CA SER A 80 -8.69 -4.21 3.24
C SER A 80 -7.78 -5.19 3.95
N PHE A 81 -7.13 -6.06 3.20
CA PHE A 81 -6.17 -7.02 3.74
C PHE A 81 -4.94 -6.32 4.35
N THR A 82 -4.38 -5.33 3.65
CA THR A 82 -3.26 -4.52 4.14
C THR A 82 -3.63 -3.78 5.44
N THR A 83 -4.84 -3.22 5.50
CA THR A 83 -5.34 -2.52 6.69
C THR A 83 -5.49 -3.47 7.87
N TRP A 84 -6.04 -4.65 7.63
CA TRP A 84 -6.14 -5.70 8.66
C TRP A 84 -4.76 -6.05 9.24
N PHE A 85 -3.78 -6.35 8.38
CA PHE A 85 -2.41 -6.65 8.80
C PHE A 85 -1.76 -5.48 9.56
N SER A 86 -2.04 -4.24 9.14
CA SER A 86 -1.49 -3.06 9.79
C SER A 86 -1.98 -2.91 11.23
N PHE A 87 -3.21 -3.31 11.52
CA PHE A 87 -3.74 -3.29 12.89
C PHE A 87 -3.20 -4.43 13.76
N VAL A 88 -2.90 -5.59 13.17
CA VAL A 88 -2.45 -6.78 13.92
C VAL A 88 -0.95 -6.71 14.22
N ASP A 89 -0.12 -6.34 13.23
CA ASP A 89 1.32 -6.52 13.30
C ASP A 89 2.12 -5.20 13.36
N PHE A 90 1.46 -4.05 13.13
CA PHE A 90 2.15 -2.75 13.06
C PHE A 90 1.61 -1.76 14.11
N PHE A 91 2.29 -0.62 14.20
CA PHE A 91 1.90 0.51 15.05
C PHE A 91 0.89 1.44 14.33
N ALA A 92 0.34 2.42 15.06
CA ALA A 92 -0.75 3.28 14.61
C ALA A 92 -0.54 4.01 13.26
N GLY A 93 0.70 4.35 12.91
CA GLY A 93 1.00 5.10 11.68
C GLY A 93 0.52 4.40 10.40
N PRO A 94 1.05 3.22 10.04
CA PRO A 94 0.59 2.45 8.89
C PRO A 94 -0.91 2.13 8.93
N ALA A 95 -1.48 1.86 10.11
CA ALA A 95 -2.90 1.57 10.26
C ALA A 95 -3.78 2.76 9.88
N VAL A 96 -3.43 3.98 10.27
CA VAL A 96 -4.16 5.20 9.89
C VAL A 96 -4.07 5.44 8.38
N PHE A 97 -2.87 5.39 7.80
CA PHE A 97 -2.70 5.61 6.35
C PHE A 97 -3.43 4.57 5.51
N SER A 98 -3.37 3.30 5.86
CA SER A 98 -4.07 2.24 5.13
C SER A 98 -5.59 2.37 5.26
N THR A 99 -6.10 2.78 6.42
CA THR A 99 -7.53 3.04 6.63
C THR A 99 -8.03 4.18 5.77
N VAL A 100 -7.32 5.31 5.70
CA VAL A 100 -7.67 6.45 4.84
C VAL A 100 -7.67 6.01 3.37
N GLY A 101 -6.65 5.28 2.92
CA GLY A 101 -6.57 4.74 1.57
C GLY A 101 -7.74 3.81 1.25
N LEU A 102 -8.10 2.91 2.15
CA LEU A 102 -9.24 2.01 2.01
C LEU A 102 -10.56 2.77 1.86
N LEU A 103 -10.81 3.75 2.72
CA LEU A 103 -12.04 4.55 2.68
C LEU A 103 -12.16 5.34 1.38
N THR A 104 -11.06 5.92 0.89
CA THR A 104 -11.01 6.65 -0.38
C THR A 104 -11.31 5.73 -1.56
N LEU A 105 -10.69 4.55 -1.63
CA LEU A 105 -10.94 3.57 -2.69
C LEU A 105 -12.37 3.00 -2.64
N ALA A 106 -12.91 2.75 -1.46
CA ALA A 106 -14.29 2.30 -1.29
C ALA A 106 -15.29 3.36 -1.78
N ALA A 107 -15.07 4.63 -1.47
CA ALA A 107 -15.89 5.73 -1.96
C ALA A 107 -15.84 5.84 -3.50
N ALA A 108 -14.64 5.73 -4.09
CA ALA A 108 -14.45 5.73 -5.54
C ALA A 108 -15.17 4.55 -6.20
N TRP A 109 -15.09 3.36 -5.64
CA TRP A 109 -15.79 2.18 -6.16
C TRP A 109 -17.32 2.36 -6.13
N ILE A 110 -17.87 2.90 -5.04
CA ILE A 110 -19.31 3.18 -4.93
C ILE A 110 -19.73 4.20 -5.99
N ALA A 111 -18.94 5.27 -6.23
CA ALA A 111 -19.20 6.26 -7.25
C ALA A 111 -19.27 5.64 -8.66
N LEU A 112 -18.25 4.85 -9.03
CA LEU A 112 -18.19 4.15 -10.32
C LEU A 112 -19.38 3.19 -10.53
N ARG A 113 -19.79 2.47 -9.49
CA ARG A 113 -20.99 1.61 -9.57
C ARG A 113 -22.27 2.40 -9.82
N ARG A 114 -22.40 3.57 -9.20
CA ARG A 114 -23.57 4.45 -9.41
C ARG A 114 -23.60 5.00 -10.83
N GLU A 115 -22.47 5.39 -11.38
CA GLU A 115 -22.36 5.85 -12.77
C GLU A 115 -22.72 4.74 -13.77
N ALA A 116 -22.14 3.56 -13.62
CA ALA A 116 -22.46 2.41 -14.45
C ALA A 116 -23.95 2.02 -14.42
N ALA A 117 -24.60 2.17 -13.26
CA ALA A 117 -26.05 1.92 -13.13
C ALA A 117 -26.90 3.00 -13.83
N ARG A 118 -26.47 4.26 -13.81
CA ARG A 118 -27.16 5.37 -14.51
C ARG A 118 -27.12 5.20 -16.03
N GLU A 119 -25.97 4.81 -16.58
CA GLU A 119 -25.82 4.53 -18.02
C GLU A 119 -26.73 3.40 -18.47
N SER A 120 -26.82 2.31 -17.69
CA SER A 120 -27.71 1.19 -17.97
C SER A 120 -29.20 1.59 -18.02
N ASN A 121 -29.65 2.47 -17.11
CA ASN A 121 -31.02 2.92 -17.04
C ASN A 121 -31.38 4.01 -18.11
N GLY A 122 -30.38 4.80 -18.51
CA GLY A 122 -30.54 5.82 -19.56
C GLY A 122 -30.71 5.21 -20.96
N GLY A 123 -30.01 4.12 -21.24
CA GLY A 123 -30.09 3.41 -22.53
C GLY A 123 -31.42 2.66 -22.77
N MET A 124 -32.21 2.39 -21.72
CA MET A 124 -33.52 1.74 -21.85
C MET A 124 -34.69 2.74 -22.14
N ARG A 125 -34.41 4.04 -22.15
CA ARG A 125 -35.44 5.08 -22.37
C ARG A 125 -35.43 5.67 -23.80
N GLN A 126 -34.55 5.19 -24.66
CA GLN A 126 -34.52 5.53 -26.10
C GLN A 126 -35.03 4.36 -26.93
#